data_592d828f8312bbc36172f27fbae65154
#
_entry.id   592d828f8312bbc36172f27fbae65154
#
_cell.length_a   1.000
_cell.length_b   1.000
_cell.length_c   1.000
_cell.angle_alpha   90.00
_cell.angle_beta   90.00
_cell.angle_gamma   90.00
#
_symmetry.space_group_name_H-M   'P 1'
#
loop_
_entity.id
_entity.type
_entity.pdbx_description
1 polymer ?
#
loop_
_entity_poly.entity_id
_entity_poly.type
_entity_poly.pdbx_seq_one_letter_code
_entity_poly.pdbx_strand_id
1 'polypeptide(L)'
;VLQRDPRLFEQVDQFTLMGGSYRSHGNCSPVAEYNFWCDPDAAKVVFDLMPVPIQMVGLDVTRNIVLTPSLLTYIKDVNPAMGAFIEKITKFYFDFHWEYERVIGCVINDPLAVAGMLDPTILSGFEC
;
A
#
# COMPACT_ATOMS: atom_id res chain seq x y z
N VAL A 1 8.96 13.19 -12.15
CA VAL A 1 10.18 12.56 -12.67
C VAL A 1 9.96 12.09 -14.09
N LEU A 2 8.94 11.25 -14.41
CA LEU A 2 8.63 10.72 -15.74
C LEU A 2 8.60 11.80 -16.84
N GLN A 3 7.93 12.93 -16.58
CA GLN A 3 7.85 14.04 -17.52
C GLN A 3 9.18 14.78 -17.72
N ARG A 4 10.07 14.77 -16.72
CA ARG A 4 11.33 15.51 -16.75
C ARG A 4 12.47 14.70 -17.39
N ASP A 5 12.53 13.42 -17.10
CA ASP A 5 13.50 12.51 -17.71
C ASP A 5 12.91 11.10 -17.84
N PRO A 6 12.22 10.82 -18.94
CA PRO A 6 11.61 9.52 -19.18
C PRO A 6 12.64 8.38 -19.31
N ARG A 7 13.89 8.69 -19.67
CA ARG A 7 14.96 7.69 -19.86
C ARG A 7 15.34 6.98 -18.56
N LEU A 8 15.05 7.58 -17.38
CA LEU A 8 15.28 6.93 -16.10
C LEU A 8 14.48 5.61 -15.95
N PHE A 9 13.36 5.53 -16.65
CA PHE A 9 12.46 4.36 -16.58
C PHE A 9 12.75 3.29 -17.63
N GLU A 10 13.67 3.55 -18.59
CA GLU A 10 14.16 2.52 -19.53
C GLU A 10 14.96 1.43 -18.82
N GLN A 11 15.44 1.72 -17.59
CA GLN A 11 16.20 0.78 -16.74
C GLN A 11 15.35 0.14 -15.63
N VAL A 12 14.04 0.37 -15.64
CA VAL A 12 13.10 -0.20 -14.65
C VAL A 12 12.45 -1.43 -15.27
N ASP A 13 12.69 -2.59 -14.68
CA ASP A 13 12.10 -3.84 -15.14
C ASP A 13 10.68 -4.07 -14.61
N GLN A 14 10.37 -3.51 -13.44
CA GLN A 14 9.09 -3.69 -12.75
C GLN A 14 8.71 -2.41 -12.00
N PHE A 15 7.43 -2.07 -12.02
CA PHE A 15 6.89 -0.95 -11.26
C PHE A 15 5.68 -1.39 -10.43
N THR A 16 5.84 -1.34 -9.12
CA THR A 16 4.76 -1.65 -8.16
C THR A 16 4.40 -0.38 -7.40
N LEU A 17 3.11 -0.10 -7.28
CA LEU A 17 2.61 1.02 -6.49
C LEU A 17 1.55 0.55 -5.49
N MET A 18 1.50 1.21 -4.33
CA MET A 18 0.34 1.17 -3.45
C MET A 18 -0.52 2.39 -3.72
N GLY A 19 -1.77 2.17 -4.07
CA GLY A 19 -2.74 3.24 -4.31
C GLY A 19 -3.96 2.76 -5.07
N GLY A 20 -4.96 3.62 -5.08
CA GLY A 20 -6.19 3.39 -5.83
C GLY A 20 -7.11 2.33 -5.22
N SER A 21 -8.25 2.19 -5.89
CA SER A 21 -9.27 1.20 -5.55
C SER A 21 -10.02 0.84 -6.82
N TYR A 22 -10.06 -0.43 -7.18
CA TYR A 22 -10.71 -0.89 -8.39
C TYR A 22 -12.18 -1.27 -8.17
N ARG A 23 -12.45 -2.08 -7.15
CA ARG A 23 -13.81 -2.54 -6.79
C ARG A 23 -14.20 -2.21 -5.36
N SER A 24 -13.25 -1.84 -4.50
CA SER A 24 -13.49 -1.41 -3.14
C SER A 24 -13.91 0.06 -3.12
N HIS A 25 -14.56 0.50 -2.05
CA HIS A 25 -14.77 1.92 -1.81
C HIS A 25 -13.45 2.62 -1.46
N GLY A 26 -13.41 3.94 -1.63
CA GLY A 26 -12.28 4.76 -1.22
C GLY A 26 -12.08 4.84 0.30
N ASN A 27 -11.05 5.54 0.72
CA ASN A 27 -10.77 5.87 2.12
C ASN A 27 -10.70 7.39 2.39
N CYS A 28 -10.68 8.21 1.33
CA CYS A 28 -10.80 9.67 1.42
C CYS A 28 -12.15 10.19 0.94
N SER A 29 -12.78 9.47 0.02
CA SER A 29 -14.13 9.70 -0.45
C SER A 29 -14.78 8.35 -0.74
N PRO A 30 -16.07 8.30 -1.11
CA PRO A 30 -16.71 7.04 -1.47
C PRO A 30 -15.98 6.25 -2.55
N VAL A 31 -15.21 6.90 -3.41
CA VAL A 31 -14.53 6.26 -4.55
C VAL A 31 -13.01 6.48 -4.57
N ALA A 32 -12.47 7.48 -3.84
CA ALA A 32 -11.07 7.86 -3.93
C ALA A 32 -10.23 7.25 -2.81
N GLU A 33 -9.12 6.62 -3.21
CA GLU A 33 -8.04 6.26 -2.31
C GLU A 33 -7.11 7.47 -2.08
N TYR A 34 -6.53 7.58 -0.89
CA TYR A 34 -5.80 8.75 -0.42
C TYR A 34 -4.62 9.14 -1.32
N ASN A 35 -3.78 8.21 -1.73
CA ASN A 35 -2.60 8.52 -2.55
C ASN A 35 -3.01 9.09 -3.91
N PHE A 36 -4.03 8.51 -4.54
CA PHE A 36 -4.56 9.02 -5.80
C PHE A 36 -5.35 10.32 -5.64
N TRP A 37 -6.03 10.47 -4.50
CA TRP A 37 -6.78 11.69 -4.21
C TRP A 37 -5.88 12.90 -3.93
N CYS A 38 -4.69 12.70 -3.36
CA CYS A 38 -3.74 13.77 -3.08
C CYS A 38 -3.23 14.47 -4.34
N ASP A 39 -2.99 13.71 -5.42
CA ASP A 39 -2.54 14.28 -6.70
C ASP A 39 -2.98 13.35 -7.86
N PRO A 40 -4.25 13.48 -8.29
CA PRO A 40 -4.79 12.65 -9.36
C PRO A 40 -4.13 12.92 -10.72
N ASP A 41 -3.65 14.15 -10.96
CA ASP A 41 -2.94 14.49 -12.20
C ASP A 41 -1.58 13.81 -12.26
N ALA A 42 -0.85 13.76 -11.14
CA ALA A 42 0.41 13.01 -11.07
C ALA A 42 0.17 11.49 -11.20
N ALA A 43 -0.87 10.95 -10.57
CA ALA A 43 -1.25 9.55 -10.73
C ALA A 43 -1.55 9.23 -12.21
N LYS A 44 -2.34 10.07 -12.89
CA LYS A 44 -2.61 9.94 -14.33
C LYS A 44 -1.33 9.92 -15.16
N VAL A 45 -0.40 10.84 -14.89
CA VAL A 45 0.90 10.88 -15.60
C VAL A 45 1.67 9.57 -15.44
N VAL A 46 1.63 8.95 -14.26
CA VAL A 46 2.29 7.65 -14.03
C VAL A 46 1.66 6.57 -14.91
N PHE A 47 0.33 6.48 -14.95
CA PHE A 47 -0.36 5.48 -15.78
C PHE A 47 -0.18 5.70 -17.28
N ASP A 48 -0.15 6.97 -17.73
CA ASP A 48 0.00 7.31 -19.15
C ASP A 48 1.43 7.10 -19.67
N LEU A 49 2.44 7.29 -18.83
CA LEU A 49 3.84 7.41 -19.28
C LEU A 49 4.76 6.29 -18.78
N MET A 50 4.32 5.42 -17.86
CA MET A 50 5.16 4.33 -17.38
C MET A 50 5.41 3.32 -18.52
N PRO A 51 6.67 3.07 -18.90
CA PRO A 51 6.99 2.21 -20.03
C PRO A 51 6.88 0.70 -19.73
N VAL A 52 6.71 0.34 -18.46
CA VAL A 52 6.55 -1.05 -18.02
C VAL A 52 5.18 -1.28 -17.40
N PRO A 53 4.69 -2.53 -17.34
CA PRO A 53 3.44 -2.84 -16.66
C PRO A 53 3.43 -2.34 -15.21
N ILE A 54 2.31 -1.74 -14.80
CA ILE A 54 2.11 -1.25 -13.44
C ILE A 54 1.41 -2.34 -12.63
N GLN A 55 2.06 -2.80 -11.58
CA GLN A 55 1.41 -3.62 -10.56
C GLN A 55 0.79 -2.71 -9.51
N MET A 56 -0.53 -2.53 -9.58
CA MET A 56 -1.28 -1.73 -8.61
C MET A 56 -1.76 -2.60 -7.45
N VAL A 57 -1.33 -2.26 -6.24
CA VAL A 57 -1.79 -2.88 -4.98
C VAL A 57 -2.73 -1.90 -4.29
N GLY A 58 -4.01 -2.00 -4.62
CA GLY A 58 -5.05 -1.08 -4.16
C GLY A 58 -5.72 -1.51 -2.87
N LEU A 59 -6.69 -0.69 -2.42
CA LEU A 59 -7.49 -0.96 -1.22
C LEU A 59 -8.27 -2.29 -1.29
N ASP A 60 -8.51 -2.79 -2.49
CA ASP A 60 -9.18 -4.07 -2.72
C ASP A 60 -8.48 -5.24 -2.03
N VAL A 61 -7.17 -5.19 -1.90
CA VAL A 61 -6.36 -6.23 -1.29
C VAL A 61 -5.76 -5.79 0.04
N THR A 62 -5.31 -4.54 0.16
CA THR A 62 -4.62 -4.08 1.38
C THR A 62 -5.52 -4.09 2.61
N ARG A 63 -6.81 -3.85 2.47
CA ARG A 63 -7.78 -3.91 3.57
C ARG A 63 -7.93 -5.29 4.22
N ASN A 64 -7.49 -6.35 3.55
CA ASN A 64 -7.51 -7.69 4.11
C ASN A 64 -6.30 -7.96 5.02
N ILE A 65 -5.29 -7.09 5.00
CA ILE A 65 -4.05 -7.26 5.76
C ILE A 65 -4.04 -6.28 6.92
N VAL A 66 -4.40 -6.79 8.10
CA VAL A 66 -4.51 -6.00 9.33
C VAL A 66 -3.46 -6.45 10.34
N LEU A 67 -2.59 -5.54 10.75
CA LEU A 67 -1.75 -5.73 11.91
C LEU A 67 -2.60 -5.55 13.17
N THR A 68 -2.98 -6.66 13.78
CA THR A 68 -3.74 -6.66 15.04
C THR A 68 -2.84 -6.53 16.26
N PRO A 69 -3.37 -6.12 17.44
CA PRO A 69 -2.59 -6.11 18.68
C PRO A 69 -1.98 -7.47 19.02
N SER A 70 -2.70 -8.57 18.78
CA SER A 70 -2.21 -9.93 19.01
C SER A 70 -1.04 -10.29 18.10
N LEU A 71 -1.12 -9.90 16.82
CA LEU A 71 -0.04 -10.13 15.85
C LEU A 71 1.20 -9.29 16.23
N LEU A 72 0.99 -8.05 16.67
CA LEU A 72 2.09 -7.21 17.15
C LEU A 72 2.77 -7.82 18.39
N THR A 73 1.99 -8.38 19.32
CA THR A 73 2.55 -9.10 20.47
C THR A 73 3.38 -10.29 20.02
N TYR A 74 2.86 -11.10 19.09
CA TYR A 74 3.61 -12.22 18.53
C TYR A 74 4.94 -11.78 17.88
N ILE A 75 4.92 -10.69 17.10
CA ILE A 75 6.15 -10.14 16.51
C ILE A 75 7.16 -9.71 17.60
N LYS A 76 6.68 -9.12 18.70
CA LYS A 76 7.53 -8.73 19.84
C LYS A 76 8.15 -9.94 20.53
N ASP A 77 7.43 -11.05 20.62
CA ASP A 77 7.93 -12.28 21.22
C ASP A 77 9.00 -12.95 20.33
N VAL A 78 8.79 -12.93 19.01
CA VAL A 78 9.75 -13.50 18.04
C VAL A 78 10.99 -12.63 17.88
N ASN A 79 10.80 -11.31 17.80
CA ASN A 79 11.88 -10.34 17.63
C ASN A 79 11.57 -9.07 18.42
N PRO A 80 12.02 -8.98 19.69
CA PRO A 80 11.70 -7.86 20.58
C PRO A 80 12.12 -6.49 20.04
N ALA A 81 13.26 -6.40 19.37
CA ALA A 81 13.77 -5.13 18.82
C ALA A 81 12.90 -4.65 17.66
N MET A 82 12.59 -5.54 16.72
CA MET A 82 11.72 -5.23 15.60
C MET A 82 10.28 -4.95 16.06
N GLY A 83 9.76 -5.74 16.98
CA GLY A 83 8.43 -5.55 17.53
C GLY A 83 8.27 -4.22 18.25
N ALA A 84 9.26 -3.79 19.03
CA ALA A 84 9.26 -2.48 19.69
C ALA A 84 9.33 -1.33 18.67
N PHE A 85 10.08 -1.50 17.58
CA PHE A 85 10.13 -0.52 16.50
C PHE A 85 8.77 -0.41 15.80
N ILE A 86 8.17 -1.55 15.41
CA ILE A 86 6.85 -1.59 14.74
C ILE A 86 5.79 -0.96 15.64
N GLU A 87 5.73 -1.33 16.91
CA GLU A 87 4.79 -0.74 17.88
C GLU A 87 4.88 0.78 17.91
N LYS A 88 6.10 1.30 17.94
CA LYS A 88 6.34 2.75 18.02
C LYS A 88 5.85 3.48 16.76
N ILE A 89 6.13 2.96 15.58
CA ILE A 89 5.74 3.61 14.32
C ILE A 89 4.27 3.42 13.98
N THR A 90 3.63 2.34 14.45
CA THR A 90 2.23 2.06 14.14
C THR A 90 1.24 2.57 15.17
N LYS A 91 1.70 3.12 16.31
CA LYS A 91 0.82 3.59 17.39
C LYS A 91 -0.26 4.55 16.88
N PHE A 92 0.12 5.59 16.16
CA PHE A 92 -0.82 6.55 15.57
C PHE A 92 -1.80 5.87 14.62
N TYR A 93 -1.34 4.91 13.84
CA TYR A 93 -2.15 4.17 12.86
C TYR A 93 -3.21 3.29 13.52
N PHE A 94 -2.90 2.67 14.66
CA PHE A 94 -3.87 1.92 15.48
C PHE A 94 -4.99 2.84 15.98
N ASP A 95 -4.61 4.00 16.55
CA ASP A 95 -5.55 4.98 17.08
C ASP A 95 -6.44 5.53 15.96
N PHE A 96 -5.85 5.87 14.80
CA PHE A 96 -6.56 6.37 13.61
C PHE A 96 -7.59 5.36 13.08
N HIS A 97 -7.18 4.12 12.83
CA HIS A 97 -8.09 3.10 12.29
C HIS A 97 -9.22 2.77 13.26
N TRP A 98 -8.95 2.78 14.56
CA TRP A 98 -10.00 2.61 15.54
C TRP A 98 -10.99 3.78 15.53
N GLU A 99 -10.50 5.00 15.49
CA GLU A 99 -11.36 6.18 15.55
C GLU A 99 -12.22 6.35 14.29
N TYR A 100 -11.62 6.19 13.13
CA TYR A 100 -12.28 6.51 11.86
C TYR A 100 -12.91 5.31 11.14
N GLU A 101 -12.32 4.12 11.27
CA GLU A 101 -12.77 2.94 10.54
C GLU A 101 -13.30 1.82 11.44
N ARG A 102 -13.17 1.95 12.76
CA ARG A 102 -13.55 0.92 13.75
C ARG A 102 -12.84 -0.41 13.55
N VAL A 103 -11.62 -0.38 13.04
CA VAL A 103 -10.76 -1.55 12.86
C VAL A 103 -9.92 -1.75 14.12
N ILE A 104 -9.91 -2.97 14.66
CA ILE A 104 -9.04 -3.35 15.80
C ILE A 104 -7.67 -3.73 15.24
N GLY A 105 -6.80 -2.75 15.09
CA GLY A 105 -5.50 -2.89 14.46
C GLY A 105 -5.24 -1.75 13.49
N CYS A 106 -4.32 -1.95 12.56
CA CYS A 106 -4.13 -1.04 11.45
C CYS A 106 -3.93 -1.78 10.12
N VAL A 107 -4.48 -1.24 9.06
CA VAL A 107 -4.29 -1.78 7.70
C VAL A 107 -2.86 -1.57 7.26
N ILE A 108 -2.23 -2.62 6.74
CA ILE A 108 -0.85 -2.59 6.26
C ILE A 108 -0.86 -2.44 4.74
N ASN A 109 -0.79 -1.19 4.29
CA ASN A 109 -0.89 -0.84 2.87
C ASN A 109 0.44 -1.02 2.14
N ASP A 110 1.40 -0.13 2.34
CA ASP A 110 2.67 -0.08 1.62
C ASP A 110 3.54 -1.32 1.81
N PRO A 111 3.66 -1.90 3.03
CA PRO A 111 4.42 -3.12 3.21
C PRO A 111 3.89 -4.30 2.38
N LEU A 112 2.59 -4.36 2.10
CA LEU A 112 2.03 -5.41 1.24
C LEU A 112 2.51 -5.25 -0.21
N ALA A 113 2.58 -4.02 -0.73
CA ALA A 113 3.09 -3.76 -2.07
C ALA A 113 4.58 -4.17 -2.19
N VAL A 114 5.38 -3.84 -1.17
CA VAL A 114 6.79 -4.26 -1.10
C VAL A 114 6.91 -5.79 -1.00
N ALA A 115 6.09 -6.42 -0.17
CA ALA A 115 6.09 -7.88 -0.03
C ALA A 115 5.71 -8.57 -1.35
N GLY A 116 4.69 -8.07 -2.06
CA GLY A 116 4.30 -8.59 -3.37
C GLY A 116 5.35 -8.41 -4.46
N MET A 117 6.16 -7.35 -4.37
CA MET A 117 7.31 -7.18 -5.26
C MET A 117 8.43 -8.18 -4.97
N LEU A 118 8.66 -8.51 -3.69
CA LEU A 118 9.69 -9.47 -3.26
C LEU A 118 9.27 -10.91 -3.49
N ASP A 119 8.01 -11.22 -3.32
CA ASP A 119 7.41 -12.54 -3.53
C ASP A 119 6.07 -12.41 -4.27
N PRO A 120 6.06 -12.47 -5.60
CA PRO A 120 4.84 -12.36 -6.40
C PRO A 120 3.79 -13.45 -6.12
N THR A 121 4.15 -14.54 -5.43
CA THR A 121 3.23 -15.65 -5.13
C THR A 121 2.20 -15.29 -4.05
N ILE A 122 2.44 -14.24 -3.24
CA ILE A 122 1.53 -13.81 -2.17
C ILE A 122 0.34 -12.99 -2.68
N LEU A 123 0.41 -12.49 -3.90
CA LEU A 123 -0.66 -11.72 -4.53
C LEU A 123 -1.15 -12.44 -5.79
N SER A 124 -2.44 -12.38 -6.01
CA SER A 124 -3.07 -12.73 -7.29
C SER A 124 -3.73 -11.50 -7.89
N GLY A 125 -3.62 -11.34 -9.17
CA GLY A 125 -4.15 -10.19 -9.89
C GLY A 125 -4.77 -10.57 -11.23
N PHE A 126 -5.25 -9.57 -11.93
CA PHE A 126 -5.72 -9.68 -13.30
C PHE A 126 -5.21 -8.46 -14.08
N GLU A 127 -5.02 -8.64 -15.36
CA GLU A 127 -4.64 -7.56 -16.28
C GLU A 127 -5.89 -6.81 -16.75
N CYS A 128 -5.80 -5.50 -16.90
CA CYS A 128 -6.88 -4.65 -17.41
C CYS A 128 -6.34 -3.48 -18.26
#